data_eba4f90e6bf915204ddce25eeaba037e
#
_entry.id   eba4f90e6bf915204ddce25eeaba037e
#
_cell.length_a   1.000
_cell.length_b   1.000
_cell.length_c   1.000
_cell.angle_alpha   90.00
_cell.angle_beta   90.00
_cell.angle_gamma   90.00
#
_symmetry.space_group_name_H-M   'P 1'
#
loop_
_entity.id
_entity.type
_entity.pdbx_description
1 polymer ?
#
loop_
_entity_poly.entity_id
_entity_poly.type
_entity_poly.pdbx_seq_one_letter_code
_entity_poly.pdbx_strand_id
1 'polypeptide(L)'
;MNTVKFSTKQLNILVEIMHGLGDTVCALSLLKGVRYLYPNARLTVLCKMNAGRDIIESSRIPVDEIIVLDVYKDIYITYKTILNLRKHHFDIGISAGITPVKKSKLFMKLCGVKKHIGFQASGTNKYDYDIHFVEANVKTLGLEFSDKLKPQLYVDSDSDKFVESYFKMLEKTKPIIGLCIGNADPSLTNRWLRIGRVFPKAWGITKMHDLLDLLVKDGNQIVLIGGSQEIPLLEELNEFLELPQVVNLVGKCSIKQSMAAIKRCTCSIGIDTGMQHIAGALSVPTISIFGPTNPKYIGAFSDCSYFVEYETDCKYCFGTNQYIHCNHRRCLTEIRPQQVIDMVYQVLEKANYKKV
;
A
#
# COMPACT_ATOMS: atom_id res chain seq x y z
N MET A 1 35.08 -19.03 -0.01
CA MET A 1 33.87 -19.45 -0.73
C MET A 1 33.22 -20.60 0.01
N ASN A 2 32.25 -20.33 0.87
CA ASN A 2 31.52 -21.40 1.56
C ASN A 2 30.41 -21.87 0.62
N THR A 3 30.61 -23.01 0.00
CA THR A 3 29.58 -23.72 -0.77
C THR A 3 28.44 -24.13 0.16
N VAL A 4 27.30 -23.41 0.07
CA VAL A 4 26.07 -23.81 0.72
C VAL A 4 25.64 -25.14 0.09
N LYS A 5 25.76 -26.25 0.83
CA LYS A 5 25.18 -27.53 0.44
C LYS A 5 23.68 -27.39 0.39
N PHE A 6 23.12 -27.30 -0.81
CA PHE A 6 21.67 -27.34 -1.02
C PHE A 6 21.16 -28.72 -0.56
N SER A 7 20.30 -28.72 0.44
CA SER A 7 19.56 -29.93 0.85
C SER A 7 18.69 -30.39 -0.32
N THR A 8 18.75 -31.67 -0.66
CA THR A 8 17.90 -32.31 -1.71
C THR A 8 16.41 -32.36 -1.33
N LYS A 9 16.08 -32.06 -0.06
CA LYS A 9 14.68 -32.03 0.43
C LYS A 9 14.03 -30.70 0.08
N GLN A 10 12.88 -30.76 -0.62
CA GLN A 10 12.04 -29.58 -0.83
C GLN A 10 11.55 -29.03 0.52
N LEU A 11 11.86 -27.77 0.82
CA LEU A 11 11.41 -27.08 2.03
C LEU A 11 9.98 -26.61 1.88
N ASN A 12 9.20 -26.69 2.96
CA ASN A 12 7.90 -26.07 3.08
C ASN A 12 8.04 -24.76 3.87
N ILE A 13 7.72 -23.62 3.25
CA ILE A 13 7.88 -22.29 3.85
C ILE A 13 6.51 -21.62 3.95
N LEU A 14 6.20 -21.11 5.16
CA LEU A 14 5.05 -20.25 5.41
C LEU A 14 5.51 -18.80 5.54
N VAL A 15 4.98 -17.89 4.75
CA VAL A 15 5.21 -16.44 4.90
C VAL A 15 3.92 -15.77 5.38
N GLU A 16 4.01 -15.02 6.47
CA GLU A 16 2.90 -14.26 7.05
C GLU A 16 2.98 -12.79 6.66
N ILE A 17 1.92 -12.30 5.99
CA ILE A 17 1.74 -10.90 5.58
C ILE A 17 0.33 -10.45 6.02
N MET A 18 0.07 -10.46 7.33
CA MET A 18 -1.28 -10.18 7.87
C MET A 18 -1.46 -8.70 8.22
N HIS A 19 -1.19 -7.82 7.28
CA HIS A 19 -1.19 -6.37 7.42
C HIS A 19 -2.08 -5.68 6.39
N GLY A 20 -1.97 -4.35 6.30
CA GLY A 20 -2.67 -3.53 5.31
C GLY A 20 -2.19 -3.74 3.88
N LEU A 21 -2.86 -3.09 2.94
CA LEU A 21 -2.58 -3.21 1.51
C LEU A 21 -1.16 -2.69 1.17
N GLY A 22 -0.78 -1.51 1.70
CA GLY A 22 0.55 -0.93 1.51
C GLY A 22 1.66 -1.81 2.06
N ASP A 23 1.45 -2.38 3.27
CA ASP A 23 2.39 -3.31 3.89
C ASP A 23 2.57 -4.58 3.04
N THR A 24 1.48 -5.05 2.41
CA THR A 24 1.54 -6.21 1.49
C THR A 24 2.40 -5.88 0.27
N VAL A 25 2.30 -4.68 -0.30
CA VAL A 25 3.17 -4.25 -1.39
C VAL A 25 4.62 -4.20 -0.95
N CYS A 26 4.92 -3.63 0.22
CA CYS A 26 6.28 -3.60 0.77
C CYS A 26 6.83 -5.02 1.01
N ALA A 27 5.99 -5.96 1.42
CA ALA A 27 6.38 -7.34 1.68
C ALA A 27 6.62 -8.18 0.40
N LEU A 28 6.32 -7.67 -0.79
CA LEU A 28 6.73 -8.33 -2.04
C LEU A 28 8.25 -8.50 -2.12
N SER A 29 9.01 -7.59 -1.51
CA SER A 29 10.47 -7.71 -1.41
C SER A 29 10.89 -8.92 -0.56
N LEU A 30 10.15 -9.23 0.50
CA LEU A 30 10.35 -10.44 1.30
C LEU A 30 10.11 -11.69 0.45
N LEU A 31 9.01 -11.73 -0.31
CA LEU A 31 8.68 -12.88 -1.17
C LEU A 31 9.73 -13.08 -2.27
N LYS A 32 10.22 -12.00 -2.90
CA LYS A 32 11.34 -12.05 -3.85
C LYS A 32 12.60 -12.60 -3.19
N GLY A 33 12.93 -12.14 -1.99
CA GLY A 33 14.07 -12.63 -1.21
C GLY A 33 13.93 -14.11 -0.84
N VAL A 34 12.74 -14.55 -0.46
CA VAL A 34 12.46 -15.98 -0.18
C VAL A 34 12.71 -16.83 -1.43
N ARG A 35 12.21 -16.42 -2.59
CA ARG A 35 12.45 -17.13 -3.85
C ARG A 35 13.89 -17.11 -4.30
N TYR A 36 14.62 -16.03 -4.01
CA TYR A 36 16.06 -15.97 -4.27
C TYR A 36 16.83 -16.97 -3.42
N LEU A 37 16.53 -17.08 -2.11
CA LEU A 37 17.22 -17.99 -1.19
C LEU A 37 16.75 -19.45 -1.34
N TYR A 38 15.48 -19.66 -1.66
CA TYR A 38 14.83 -20.98 -1.67
C TYR A 38 14.03 -21.18 -2.96
N PRO A 39 14.68 -21.24 -4.13
CA PRO A 39 13.99 -21.26 -5.43
C PRO A 39 13.03 -22.46 -5.59
N ASN A 40 13.35 -23.61 -4.99
CA ASN A 40 12.59 -24.85 -5.10
C ASN A 40 11.68 -25.12 -3.88
N ALA A 41 11.56 -24.19 -2.93
CA ALA A 41 10.69 -24.40 -1.77
C ALA A 41 9.23 -24.35 -2.17
N ARG A 42 8.38 -25.14 -1.52
CA ARG A 42 6.94 -24.94 -1.54
C ARG A 42 6.61 -23.73 -0.65
N LEU A 43 6.02 -22.70 -1.25
CA LEU A 43 5.77 -21.43 -0.61
C LEU A 43 4.27 -21.21 -0.40
N THR A 44 3.84 -21.22 0.84
CA THR A 44 2.48 -20.80 1.25
C THR A 44 2.54 -19.39 1.83
N VAL A 45 1.69 -18.49 1.35
CA VAL A 45 1.60 -17.11 1.86
C VAL A 45 0.25 -16.92 2.55
N LEU A 46 0.30 -16.41 3.78
CA LEU A 46 -0.87 -16.03 4.55
C LEU A 46 -1.03 -14.51 4.51
N CYS A 47 -2.15 -14.02 3.97
CA CYS A 47 -2.47 -12.60 3.91
C CYS A 47 -3.81 -12.30 4.60
N LYS A 48 -4.02 -11.03 4.98
CA LYS A 48 -5.17 -10.62 5.79
C LYS A 48 -6.48 -10.52 4.99
N MET A 49 -6.42 -10.15 3.72
CA MET A 49 -7.60 -9.78 2.92
C MET A 49 -7.46 -10.20 1.45
N ASN A 50 -8.58 -10.30 0.74
CA ASN A 50 -8.57 -10.63 -0.70
C ASN A 50 -7.76 -9.64 -1.54
N ALA A 51 -7.81 -8.34 -1.23
CA ALA A 51 -6.96 -7.36 -1.88
C ALA A 51 -5.45 -7.66 -1.73
N GLY A 52 -5.02 -8.23 -0.59
CA GLY A 52 -3.65 -8.70 -0.39
C GLY A 52 -3.32 -9.89 -1.30
N ARG A 53 -4.25 -10.84 -1.49
CA ARG A 53 -4.11 -11.94 -2.48
C ARG A 53 -3.91 -11.36 -3.87
N ASP A 54 -4.77 -10.42 -4.30
CA ASP A 54 -4.68 -9.80 -5.62
C ASP A 54 -3.31 -9.13 -5.86
N ILE A 55 -2.75 -8.46 -4.84
CA ILE A 55 -1.42 -7.86 -4.89
C ILE A 55 -0.33 -8.93 -5.07
N ILE A 56 -0.40 -10.02 -4.29
CA ILE A 56 0.59 -11.11 -4.37
C ILE A 56 0.54 -11.75 -5.75
N GLU A 57 -0.64 -12.08 -6.26
CA GLU A 57 -0.84 -12.63 -7.61
C GLU A 57 -0.31 -11.68 -8.70
N SER A 58 -0.63 -10.37 -8.58
CA SER A 58 -0.19 -9.35 -9.54
C SER A 58 1.32 -9.07 -9.51
N SER A 59 2.03 -9.54 -8.49
CA SER A 59 3.50 -9.45 -8.43
C SER A 59 4.20 -10.45 -9.34
N ARG A 60 3.49 -11.49 -9.79
CA ARG A 60 4.02 -12.62 -10.56
C ARG A 60 5.15 -13.39 -9.86
N ILE A 61 5.33 -13.20 -8.57
CA ILE A 61 6.24 -14.01 -7.76
C ILE A 61 5.63 -15.40 -7.63
N PRO A 62 6.35 -16.48 -7.96
CA PRO A 62 5.82 -17.82 -7.83
C PRO A 62 5.45 -18.13 -6.36
N VAL A 63 4.17 -18.35 -6.09
CA VAL A 63 3.62 -18.75 -4.78
C VAL A 63 2.75 -19.97 -5.02
N ASP A 64 2.94 -21.03 -4.26
CA ASP A 64 2.21 -22.29 -4.46
C ASP A 64 0.81 -22.23 -3.86
N GLU A 65 0.63 -21.47 -2.79
CA GLU A 65 -0.66 -21.32 -2.11
C GLU A 65 -0.78 -19.97 -1.42
N ILE A 66 -1.92 -19.30 -1.60
CA ILE A 66 -2.25 -18.05 -0.89
C ILE A 66 -3.51 -18.27 -0.05
N ILE A 67 -3.37 -18.11 1.26
CA ILE A 67 -4.45 -18.26 2.22
C ILE A 67 -4.83 -16.87 2.74
N VAL A 68 -6.12 -16.54 2.68
CA VAL A 68 -6.66 -15.29 3.25
C VAL A 68 -7.23 -15.58 4.61
N LEU A 69 -6.71 -14.90 5.64
CA LEU A 69 -7.16 -15.05 7.02
C LEU A 69 -7.12 -13.72 7.78
N ASP A 70 -8.28 -13.24 8.22
CA ASP A 70 -8.35 -12.17 9.21
C ASP A 70 -8.54 -12.76 10.61
N VAL A 71 -7.44 -12.91 11.34
CA VAL A 71 -7.40 -13.51 12.68
C VAL A 71 -8.25 -12.77 13.72
N TYR A 72 -8.66 -11.53 13.43
CA TYR A 72 -9.47 -10.71 14.34
C TYR A 72 -10.96 -10.77 14.03
N LYS A 73 -11.34 -11.33 12.89
CA LYS A 73 -12.72 -11.34 12.43
C LYS A 73 -13.50 -12.56 12.93
N ASP A 74 -12.87 -13.74 12.88
CA ASP A 74 -13.53 -15.00 13.25
C ASP A 74 -12.52 -15.97 13.89
N ILE A 75 -12.73 -16.24 15.19
CA ILE A 75 -11.86 -17.11 15.97
C ILE A 75 -11.97 -18.59 15.55
N TYR A 76 -13.16 -19.02 15.12
CA TYR A 76 -13.40 -20.40 14.67
C TYR A 76 -12.71 -20.68 13.33
N ILE A 77 -12.85 -19.76 12.37
CA ILE A 77 -12.14 -19.83 11.09
C ILE A 77 -10.63 -19.80 11.33
N THR A 78 -10.17 -18.94 12.23
CA THR A 78 -8.75 -18.86 12.62
C THR A 78 -8.24 -20.18 13.16
N TYR A 79 -8.98 -20.80 14.09
CA TYR A 79 -8.63 -22.10 14.67
C TYR A 79 -8.57 -23.21 13.60
N LYS A 80 -9.59 -23.32 12.74
CA LYS A 80 -9.62 -24.29 11.62
C LYS A 80 -8.45 -24.08 10.68
N THR A 81 -8.13 -22.84 10.35
CA THR A 81 -7.01 -22.51 9.46
C THR A 81 -5.68 -22.94 10.09
N ILE A 82 -5.47 -22.67 11.38
CA ILE A 82 -4.28 -23.12 12.11
C ILE A 82 -4.15 -24.65 12.05
N LEU A 83 -5.23 -25.40 12.32
CA LEU A 83 -5.22 -26.86 12.26
C LEU A 83 -4.89 -27.37 10.85
N ASN A 84 -5.38 -26.69 9.82
CA ASN A 84 -5.07 -27.04 8.44
C ASN A 84 -3.60 -26.75 8.10
N LEU A 85 -3.09 -25.58 8.47
CA LEU A 85 -1.68 -25.19 8.28
C LEU A 85 -0.70 -26.20 8.93
N ARG A 86 -1.05 -26.76 10.08
CA ARG A 86 -0.21 -27.81 10.74
C ARG A 86 0.03 -29.03 9.85
N LYS A 87 -0.90 -29.38 8.99
CA LYS A 87 -0.78 -30.54 8.08
C LYS A 87 0.28 -30.34 6.99
N HIS A 88 0.66 -29.09 6.72
CA HIS A 88 1.70 -28.76 5.73
C HIS A 88 3.12 -29.00 6.24
N HIS A 89 3.32 -29.23 7.56
CA HIS A 89 4.61 -29.51 8.16
C HIS A 89 5.72 -28.51 7.76
N PHE A 90 5.46 -27.22 7.97
CA PHE A 90 6.37 -26.15 7.59
C PHE A 90 7.73 -26.26 8.26
N ASP A 91 8.80 -26.23 7.47
CA ASP A 91 10.17 -26.22 7.95
C ASP A 91 10.58 -24.81 8.44
N ILE A 92 10.15 -23.76 7.72
CA ILE A 92 10.44 -22.37 8.03
C ILE A 92 9.14 -21.54 7.98
N GLY A 93 8.95 -20.69 8.98
CA GLY A 93 7.94 -19.64 8.98
C GLY A 93 8.61 -18.28 9.01
N ILE A 94 8.15 -17.36 8.17
CA ILE A 94 8.75 -16.03 8.03
C ILE A 94 7.63 -15.00 8.22
N SER A 95 7.83 -14.02 9.12
CA SER A 95 6.88 -12.93 9.33
C SER A 95 7.40 -11.64 8.70
N ALA A 96 6.53 -10.93 7.98
CA ALA A 96 6.86 -9.63 7.40
C ALA A 96 7.28 -8.63 8.48
N GLY A 97 8.17 -7.71 8.12
CA GLY A 97 8.97 -6.87 9.01
C GLY A 97 8.25 -6.00 10.03
N ILE A 98 6.91 -5.84 9.94
CA ILE A 98 6.14 -5.01 10.87
C ILE A 98 5.35 -5.81 11.91
N THR A 99 5.38 -7.14 11.84
CA THR A 99 4.65 -7.97 12.81
C THR A 99 5.43 -8.04 14.12
N PRO A 100 4.79 -7.75 15.28
CA PRO A 100 5.46 -7.92 16.57
C PRO A 100 5.95 -9.34 16.77
N VAL A 101 7.26 -9.52 16.90
CA VAL A 101 7.94 -10.85 16.92
C VAL A 101 7.33 -11.82 17.92
N LYS A 102 6.93 -11.34 19.11
CA LYS A 102 6.31 -12.21 20.14
C LYS A 102 4.98 -12.81 19.67
N LYS A 103 4.12 -11.99 19.03
CA LYS A 103 2.80 -12.44 18.55
C LYS A 103 2.95 -13.39 17.36
N SER A 104 3.80 -13.04 16.40
CA SER A 104 4.03 -13.89 15.23
C SER A 104 4.71 -15.20 15.61
N LYS A 105 5.65 -15.21 16.56
CA LYS A 105 6.28 -16.42 17.06
C LYS A 105 5.27 -17.40 17.66
N LEU A 106 4.31 -16.90 18.45
CA LEU A 106 3.23 -17.73 18.99
C LEU A 106 2.35 -18.30 17.88
N PHE A 107 1.92 -17.46 16.94
CA PHE A 107 1.10 -17.89 15.81
C PHE A 107 1.81 -18.96 14.96
N MET A 108 3.07 -18.74 14.60
CA MET A 108 3.89 -19.70 13.84
C MET A 108 4.05 -21.03 14.60
N LYS A 109 4.25 -20.99 15.91
CA LYS A 109 4.29 -22.19 16.75
C LYS A 109 2.95 -22.96 16.72
N LEU A 110 1.83 -22.24 16.80
CA LEU A 110 0.49 -22.85 16.67
C LEU A 110 0.26 -23.48 15.29
N CYS A 111 0.82 -22.91 14.22
CA CYS A 111 0.81 -23.48 12.88
C CYS A 111 1.77 -24.67 12.70
N GLY A 112 2.54 -25.07 13.71
CA GLY A 112 3.46 -26.20 13.66
C GLY A 112 4.76 -25.90 12.89
N VAL A 113 5.15 -24.65 12.75
CA VAL A 113 6.40 -24.23 12.10
C VAL A 113 7.60 -24.64 12.97
N LYS A 114 8.63 -25.25 12.34
CA LYS A 114 9.84 -25.72 13.05
C LYS A 114 10.80 -24.58 13.39
N LYS A 115 11.06 -23.67 12.43
CA LYS A 115 11.95 -22.52 12.59
C LYS A 115 11.24 -21.25 12.21
N HIS A 116 11.16 -20.28 13.12
CA HIS A 116 10.58 -18.96 12.85
C HIS A 116 11.67 -17.91 12.62
N ILE A 117 11.48 -17.09 11.58
CA ILE A 117 12.30 -15.94 11.22
C ILE A 117 11.37 -14.71 11.23
N GLY A 118 11.77 -13.66 11.93
CA GLY A 118 11.04 -12.40 11.98
C GLY A 118 11.99 -11.24 12.21
N PHE A 119 11.65 -10.08 11.72
CA PHE A 119 12.42 -8.87 11.91
C PHE A 119 12.23 -8.36 13.35
N GLN A 120 13.33 -7.96 13.98
CA GLN A 120 13.31 -7.32 15.27
C GLN A 120 13.70 -5.87 15.09
N ALA A 121 12.74 -4.95 15.28
CA ALA A 121 13.04 -3.53 15.28
C ALA A 121 13.98 -3.18 16.45
N SER A 122 14.89 -2.24 16.23
CA SER A 122 15.86 -1.80 17.24
C SER A 122 15.23 -0.98 18.39
N GLY A 123 14.04 -0.41 18.17
CA GLY A 123 13.36 0.46 19.14
C GLY A 123 12.23 -0.20 19.93
N THR A 124 11.72 0.52 20.93
CA THR A 124 10.58 0.11 21.77
C THR A 124 9.23 0.27 21.06
N ASN A 125 9.16 1.14 20.05
CA ASN A 125 7.98 1.37 19.23
C ASN A 125 8.06 0.53 17.95
N LYS A 126 6.99 -0.19 17.61
CA LYS A 126 6.91 -1.01 16.39
C LYS A 126 7.07 -0.24 15.08
N TYR A 127 7.00 1.08 15.11
CA TYR A 127 7.18 2.00 13.98
C TYR A 127 8.52 2.75 14.01
N ASP A 128 9.39 2.39 14.95
CA ASP A 128 10.71 2.99 15.10
C ASP A 128 11.71 2.19 14.26
N TYR A 129 11.67 2.43 12.96
CA TYR A 129 12.56 1.80 11.99
C TYR A 129 13.64 2.82 11.58
N ASP A 130 14.90 2.38 11.60
CA ASP A 130 16.02 3.17 11.05
C ASP A 130 16.10 3.07 9.52
N ILE A 131 15.30 2.16 8.92
CA ILE A 131 15.31 1.82 7.49
C ILE A 131 13.89 1.69 6.95
N HIS A 132 13.75 1.80 5.65
CA HIS A 132 12.47 1.62 4.98
C HIS A 132 11.89 0.21 5.16
N PHE A 133 10.56 0.06 5.22
CA PHE A 133 9.88 -1.25 5.39
C PHE A 133 10.25 -2.28 4.34
N VAL A 134 10.48 -1.87 3.09
CA VAL A 134 10.95 -2.74 2.01
C VAL A 134 12.31 -3.32 2.38
N GLU A 135 13.24 -2.51 2.85
CA GLU A 135 14.59 -2.94 3.27
C GLU A 135 14.52 -3.80 4.55
N ALA A 136 13.66 -3.45 5.51
CA ALA A 136 13.43 -4.24 6.71
C ALA A 136 12.94 -5.66 6.37
N ASN A 137 12.05 -5.79 5.38
CA ASN A 137 11.60 -7.08 4.87
C ASN A 137 12.75 -7.92 4.28
N VAL A 138 13.66 -7.30 3.54
CA VAL A 138 14.84 -7.97 2.97
C VAL A 138 15.83 -8.38 4.08
N LYS A 139 16.10 -7.47 5.03
CA LYS A 139 16.98 -7.74 6.18
C LYS A 139 16.45 -8.86 7.10
N THR A 140 15.14 -9.08 7.16
CA THR A 140 14.54 -10.23 7.85
C THR A 140 15.16 -11.57 7.39
N LEU A 141 15.56 -11.65 6.12
CA LEU A 141 16.18 -12.82 5.52
C LEU A 141 17.71 -12.86 5.64
N GLY A 142 18.32 -11.83 6.24
CA GLY A 142 19.78 -11.67 6.27
C GLY A 142 20.37 -11.27 4.91
N LEU A 143 19.55 -10.70 4.02
CA LEU A 143 19.99 -10.22 2.71
C LEU A 143 20.24 -8.71 2.75
N GLU A 144 21.16 -8.25 1.92
CA GLU A 144 21.29 -6.85 1.56
C GLU A 144 20.28 -6.48 0.46
N PHE A 145 19.75 -5.26 0.56
CA PHE A 145 18.80 -4.76 -0.43
C PHE A 145 19.47 -4.56 -1.80
N SER A 146 18.75 -4.91 -2.87
CA SER A 146 19.12 -4.64 -4.25
C SER A 146 17.89 -4.34 -5.10
N ASP A 147 18.08 -3.68 -6.25
CA ASP A 147 16.98 -3.33 -7.16
C ASP A 147 16.15 -4.53 -7.63
N LYS A 148 16.77 -5.72 -7.71
CA LYS A 148 16.07 -6.96 -8.04
C LYS A 148 14.98 -7.33 -7.03
N LEU A 149 15.10 -6.83 -5.79
CA LEU A 149 14.18 -7.06 -4.69
C LEU A 149 13.13 -5.95 -4.54
N LYS A 150 13.18 -4.86 -5.36
CA LYS A 150 12.15 -3.81 -5.34
C LYS A 150 10.75 -4.40 -5.55
N PRO A 151 9.72 -3.93 -4.83
CA PRO A 151 8.33 -4.29 -5.10
C PRO A 151 7.97 -3.96 -6.55
N GLN A 152 7.31 -4.89 -7.24
CA GLN A 152 6.82 -4.69 -8.60
C GLN A 152 5.45 -5.32 -8.76
N LEU A 153 4.58 -4.65 -9.49
CA LEU A 153 3.24 -5.11 -9.83
C LEU A 153 3.03 -5.05 -11.34
N TYR A 154 2.15 -5.94 -11.81
CA TYR A 154 1.82 -6.07 -13.22
C TYR A 154 0.31 -6.07 -13.38
N VAL A 155 -0.17 -5.36 -14.37
CA VAL A 155 -1.58 -5.32 -14.76
C VAL A 155 -1.88 -6.55 -15.63
N ASP A 156 -3.01 -7.19 -15.37
CA ASP A 156 -3.53 -8.24 -16.25
C ASP A 156 -4.36 -7.65 -17.41
N SER A 157 -4.51 -8.42 -18.49
CA SER A 157 -5.19 -7.97 -19.70
C SER A 157 -6.66 -7.66 -19.51
N ASP A 158 -7.35 -8.40 -18.63
CA ASP A 158 -8.79 -8.24 -18.43
C ASP A 158 -9.10 -6.99 -17.62
N SER A 159 -8.30 -6.71 -16.58
CA SER A 159 -8.35 -5.47 -15.83
C SER A 159 -8.03 -4.26 -16.71
N ASP A 160 -7.04 -4.38 -17.60
CA ASP A 160 -6.66 -3.30 -18.52
C ASP A 160 -7.78 -3.00 -19.53
N LYS A 161 -8.38 -4.04 -20.15
CA LYS A 161 -9.54 -3.88 -21.03
C LYS A 161 -10.76 -3.27 -20.34
N PHE A 162 -11.01 -3.66 -19.07
CA PHE A 162 -12.11 -3.10 -18.30
C PHE A 162 -11.97 -1.58 -18.17
N VAL A 163 -10.82 -1.09 -17.74
CA VAL A 163 -10.61 0.35 -17.54
C VAL A 163 -10.49 1.11 -18.86
N GLU A 164 -10.04 0.49 -19.94
CA GLU A 164 -9.91 1.12 -21.25
C GLU A 164 -11.21 1.76 -21.70
N SER A 165 -12.36 1.13 -21.42
CA SER A 165 -13.67 1.66 -21.80
C SER A 165 -13.95 3.03 -21.18
N TYR A 166 -13.49 3.29 -19.96
CA TYR A 166 -13.64 4.56 -19.26
C TYR A 166 -12.64 5.62 -19.74
N PHE A 167 -11.48 5.20 -20.23
CA PHE A 167 -10.43 6.10 -20.70
C PHE A 167 -10.62 6.58 -22.16
N LYS A 168 -11.55 5.97 -22.90
CA LYS A 168 -11.83 6.32 -24.31
C LYS A 168 -12.26 7.78 -24.52
N MET A 169 -12.89 8.38 -23.51
CA MET A 169 -13.34 9.76 -23.56
C MET A 169 -12.24 10.78 -23.28
N LEU A 170 -11.10 10.32 -22.74
CA LEU A 170 -9.98 11.18 -22.37
C LEU A 170 -9.08 11.45 -23.58
N GLU A 171 -8.54 12.64 -23.66
CA GLU A 171 -7.60 13.05 -24.71
C GLU A 171 -6.22 12.44 -24.48
N LYS A 172 -5.68 11.74 -25.47
CA LYS A 172 -4.39 11.04 -25.36
C LYS A 172 -3.17 11.98 -25.19
N THR A 173 -3.32 13.24 -25.56
CA THR A 173 -2.24 14.24 -25.53
C THR A 173 -2.13 14.99 -24.22
N LYS A 174 -3.15 14.90 -23.37
CA LYS A 174 -3.19 15.57 -22.06
C LYS A 174 -2.76 14.62 -20.94
N PRO A 175 -2.13 15.13 -19.86
CA PRO A 175 -1.81 14.31 -18.70
C PRO A 175 -3.08 13.81 -18.04
N ILE A 176 -3.03 12.58 -17.54
CA ILE A 176 -4.10 11.97 -16.76
C ILE A 176 -3.62 11.83 -15.33
N ILE A 177 -4.32 12.44 -14.40
CA ILE A 177 -3.97 12.44 -12.98
C ILE A 177 -4.93 11.50 -12.24
N GLY A 178 -4.39 10.45 -11.64
CA GLY A 178 -5.14 9.57 -10.75
C GLY A 178 -5.26 10.21 -9.37
N LEU A 179 -6.47 10.54 -8.93
CA LEU A 179 -6.74 11.07 -7.59
C LEU A 179 -7.35 9.98 -6.72
N CYS A 180 -6.54 9.43 -5.80
CA CYS A 180 -6.96 8.42 -4.84
C CYS A 180 -7.62 9.11 -3.63
N ILE A 181 -8.95 9.07 -3.55
CA ILE A 181 -9.72 9.76 -2.51
C ILE A 181 -9.87 8.96 -1.20
N GLY A 182 -9.30 7.75 -1.13
CA GLY A 182 -9.39 6.88 0.05
C GLY A 182 -8.85 7.55 1.33
N ASN A 183 -9.57 7.34 2.43
CA ASN A 183 -9.30 7.97 3.72
C ASN A 183 -9.29 9.51 3.71
N ALA A 184 -9.95 10.14 2.72
CA ALA A 184 -10.06 11.59 2.66
C ALA A 184 -10.90 12.16 3.80
N ASP A 185 -11.91 11.41 4.27
CA ASP A 185 -12.78 11.80 5.38
C ASP A 185 -12.63 10.87 6.60
N PRO A 186 -12.38 11.44 7.80
CA PRO A 186 -12.31 10.68 9.03
C PRO A 186 -13.62 9.98 9.42
N SER A 187 -14.78 10.50 9.00
CA SER A 187 -16.09 9.97 9.36
C SER A 187 -16.38 8.60 8.75
N LEU A 188 -15.74 8.26 7.64
CA LEU A 188 -15.95 7.00 6.94
C LEU A 188 -15.31 5.79 7.62
N THR A 189 -14.47 5.99 8.61
CA THR A 189 -13.83 4.89 9.34
C THR A 189 -14.62 4.51 10.59
N ASN A 190 -15.68 3.71 10.44
CA ASN A 190 -16.55 3.25 11.53
C ASN A 190 -15.80 2.75 12.79
N ARG A 191 -14.60 2.21 12.64
CA ARG A 191 -13.77 1.76 13.78
C ARG A 191 -13.35 2.92 14.68
N TRP A 192 -13.01 4.07 14.09
CA TRP A 192 -12.54 5.26 14.81
C TRP A 192 -13.71 6.06 15.39
N LEU A 193 -14.86 6.07 14.71
CA LEU A 193 -16.10 6.64 15.24
C LEU A 193 -16.56 5.92 16.53
N ARG A 194 -16.46 4.59 16.59
CA ARG A 194 -16.82 3.83 17.80
C ARG A 194 -16.00 4.21 19.03
N ILE A 195 -14.78 4.70 18.85
CA ILE A 195 -13.90 5.12 19.95
C ILE A 195 -13.82 6.65 20.08
N GLY A 196 -14.68 7.39 19.36
CA GLY A 196 -14.73 8.86 19.40
C GLY A 196 -13.48 9.54 18.85
N ARG A 197 -12.69 8.87 18.00
CA ARG A 197 -11.43 9.40 17.48
C ARG A 197 -11.52 9.67 15.98
N VAL A 198 -11.02 10.82 15.57
CA VAL A 198 -10.83 11.18 14.15
C VAL A 198 -9.67 10.37 13.57
N PHE A 199 -9.78 9.91 12.30
CA PHE A 199 -8.67 9.23 11.63
C PHE A 199 -7.54 10.23 11.34
N PRO A 200 -6.39 10.15 12.03
CA PRO A 200 -5.41 11.23 12.01
C PRO A 200 -4.62 11.35 10.71
N LYS A 201 -4.77 10.42 9.77
CA LYS A 201 -4.14 10.47 8.45
C LYS A 201 -5.00 11.14 7.38
N ALA A 202 -6.28 11.43 7.65
CA ALA A 202 -7.16 12.04 6.66
C ALA A 202 -6.79 13.51 6.42
N TRP A 203 -6.63 13.88 5.15
CA TRP A 203 -6.34 15.27 4.76
C TRP A 203 -7.60 16.15 4.76
N GLY A 204 -8.75 15.56 4.46
CA GLY A 204 -10.07 16.19 4.44
C GLY A 204 -10.66 16.31 3.05
N ILE A 205 -11.98 16.06 2.94
CA ILE A 205 -12.67 16.07 1.64
C ILE A 205 -12.73 17.46 1.01
N THR A 206 -12.89 18.51 1.82
CA THR A 206 -12.89 19.90 1.33
C THR A 206 -11.59 20.25 0.62
N LYS A 207 -10.43 19.82 1.17
CA LYS A 207 -9.15 20.04 0.50
C LYS A 207 -8.96 19.20 -0.76
N MET A 208 -9.54 18.00 -0.79
CA MET A 208 -9.60 17.18 -2.01
C MET A 208 -10.46 17.83 -3.07
N HIS A 209 -11.59 18.43 -2.68
CA HIS A 209 -12.43 19.23 -3.55
C HIS A 209 -11.66 20.42 -4.14
N ASP A 210 -11.02 21.23 -3.29
CA ASP A 210 -10.22 22.39 -3.74
C ASP A 210 -9.07 21.96 -4.67
N LEU A 211 -8.42 20.84 -4.38
CA LEU A 211 -7.38 20.26 -5.24
C LEU A 211 -7.96 19.87 -6.61
N LEU A 212 -9.09 19.18 -6.61
CA LEU A 212 -9.77 18.76 -7.84
C LEU A 212 -10.20 19.96 -8.67
N ASP A 213 -10.75 21.00 -8.05
CA ASP A 213 -11.15 22.24 -8.70
C ASP A 213 -9.95 22.92 -9.42
N LEU A 214 -8.82 23.04 -8.71
CA LEU A 214 -7.59 23.59 -9.30
C LEU A 214 -7.11 22.75 -10.48
N LEU A 215 -7.07 21.42 -10.34
CA LEU A 215 -6.62 20.52 -11.40
C LEU A 215 -7.51 20.59 -12.64
N VAL A 216 -8.82 20.65 -12.46
CA VAL A 216 -9.81 20.75 -13.54
C VAL A 216 -9.73 22.10 -14.25
N LYS A 217 -9.60 23.20 -13.51
CA LYS A 217 -9.42 24.55 -14.06
C LYS A 217 -8.16 24.70 -14.91
N ASP A 218 -7.11 24.00 -14.51
CA ASP A 218 -5.84 23.96 -15.27
C ASP A 218 -5.92 23.00 -16.48
N GLY A 219 -7.08 22.45 -16.82
CA GLY A 219 -7.33 21.64 -18.01
C GLY A 219 -6.81 20.19 -17.92
N ASN A 220 -6.44 19.73 -16.72
CA ASN A 220 -5.99 18.34 -16.52
C ASN A 220 -7.16 17.36 -16.61
N GLN A 221 -6.85 16.13 -16.99
CA GLN A 221 -7.78 15.01 -16.96
C GLN A 221 -7.61 14.22 -15.66
N ILE A 222 -8.72 13.89 -15.03
CA ILE A 222 -8.73 13.30 -13.69
C ILE A 222 -9.41 11.94 -13.71
N VAL A 223 -8.81 10.99 -13.01
CA VAL A 223 -9.44 9.70 -12.70
C VAL A 223 -9.58 9.58 -11.19
N LEU A 224 -10.82 9.64 -10.70
CA LEU A 224 -11.13 9.44 -9.28
C LEU A 224 -11.08 7.96 -8.95
N ILE A 225 -10.28 7.58 -7.96
CA ILE A 225 -10.05 6.19 -7.55
C ILE A 225 -10.35 6.05 -6.06
N GLY A 226 -11.18 5.06 -5.72
CA GLY A 226 -11.57 4.75 -4.35
C GLY A 226 -12.37 3.46 -4.30
N GLY A 227 -12.50 2.87 -3.11
CA GLY A 227 -13.33 1.69 -2.87
C GLY A 227 -14.81 2.06 -2.65
N SER A 228 -15.63 1.06 -2.34
CA SER A 228 -17.05 1.27 -2.05
C SER A 228 -17.29 2.10 -0.78
N GLN A 229 -16.32 2.13 0.13
CA GLN A 229 -16.42 2.93 1.37
C GLN A 229 -16.31 4.42 1.10
N GLU A 230 -15.71 4.83 -0.01
CA GLU A 230 -15.52 6.22 -0.42
C GLU A 230 -16.67 6.76 -1.28
N ILE A 231 -17.67 5.93 -1.64
CA ILE A 231 -18.84 6.39 -2.42
C ILE A 231 -19.53 7.60 -1.77
N PRO A 232 -19.74 7.66 -0.43
CA PRO A 232 -20.37 8.83 0.20
C PRO A 232 -19.60 10.14 0.00
N LEU A 233 -18.27 10.08 -0.24
CA LEU A 233 -17.46 11.29 -0.51
C LEU A 233 -17.78 11.93 -1.87
N LEU A 234 -18.38 11.19 -2.78
CA LEU A 234 -18.76 11.71 -4.10
C LEU A 234 -19.84 12.79 -4.02
N GLU A 235 -20.59 12.87 -2.92
CA GLU A 235 -21.56 13.95 -2.71
C GLU A 235 -20.86 15.31 -2.67
N GLU A 236 -19.73 15.40 -1.98
CA GLU A 236 -18.91 16.61 -1.90
C GLU A 236 -18.16 16.93 -3.21
N LEU A 237 -18.06 15.97 -4.12
CA LEU A 237 -17.36 16.10 -5.42
C LEU A 237 -18.33 16.11 -6.60
N ASN A 238 -19.65 16.18 -6.34
CA ASN A 238 -20.68 15.93 -7.33
C ASN A 238 -20.60 16.84 -8.57
N GLU A 239 -20.23 18.11 -8.39
CA GLU A 239 -20.13 19.10 -9.48
C GLU A 239 -19.08 18.73 -10.55
N PHE A 240 -18.07 17.88 -10.18
CA PHE A 240 -17.02 17.46 -11.11
C PHE A 240 -17.38 16.18 -11.88
N LEU A 241 -18.36 15.40 -11.40
CA LEU A 241 -18.60 14.04 -11.92
C LEU A 241 -19.15 14.01 -13.34
N GLU A 242 -19.79 15.11 -13.78
CA GLU A 242 -20.36 15.27 -15.11
C GLU A 242 -19.39 15.93 -16.11
N LEU A 243 -18.20 16.34 -15.63
CA LEU A 243 -17.21 16.99 -16.50
C LEU A 243 -16.54 15.96 -17.42
N PRO A 244 -16.39 16.26 -18.74
CA PRO A 244 -15.87 15.29 -19.70
C PRO A 244 -14.42 14.88 -19.44
N GLN A 245 -13.63 15.70 -18.71
CA GLN A 245 -12.26 15.40 -18.31
C GLN A 245 -12.17 14.64 -16.98
N VAL A 246 -13.29 14.30 -16.33
CA VAL A 246 -13.30 13.56 -15.05
C VAL A 246 -13.91 12.18 -15.23
N VAL A 247 -13.13 11.16 -14.95
CA VAL A 247 -13.57 9.75 -14.93
C VAL A 247 -13.74 9.31 -13.48
N ASN A 248 -14.96 8.93 -13.11
CA ASN A 248 -15.24 8.42 -11.77
C ASN A 248 -15.21 6.89 -11.74
N LEU A 249 -14.20 6.32 -11.08
CA LEU A 249 -14.05 4.88 -10.82
C LEU A 249 -14.28 4.49 -9.35
N VAL A 250 -14.70 5.44 -8.49
CA VAL A 250 -14.93 5.16 -7.07
C VAL A 250 -16.04 4.13 -6.89
N GLY A 251 -15.73 3.06 -6.17
CA GLY A 251 -16.66 1.94 -5.92
C GLY A 251 -16.93 1.04 -7.13
N LYS A 252 -16.32 1.29 -8.30
CA LYS A 252 -16.59 0.56 -9.55
C LYS A 252 -15.52 -0.46 -9.91
N CYS A 253 -14.38 -0.44 -9.23
CA CYS A 253 -13.21 -1.24 -9.57
C CYS A 253 -12.86 -2.25 -8.48
N SER A 254 -12.45 -3.46 -8.88
CA SER A 254 -11.65 -4.34 -8.05
C SER A 254 -10.25 -3.72 -7.84
N ILE A 255 -9.46 -4.30 -6.93
CA ILE A 255 -8.08 -3.82 -6.73
C ILE A 255 -7.21 -3.96 -8.00
N LYS A 256 -7.37 -5.06 -8.76
CA LYS A 256 -6.66 -5.29 -10.03
C LYS A 256 -7.07 -4.25 -11.09
N GLN A 257 -8.36 -3.91 -11.17
CA GLN A 257 -8.85 -2.87 -12.07
C GLN A 257 -8.38 -1.47 -11.64
N SER A 258 -8.33 -1.18 -10.33
CA SER A 258 -7.75 0.08 -9.82
C SER A 258 -6.26 0.18 -10.15
N MET A 259 -5.51 -0.93 -10.09
CA MET A 259 -4.12 -1.00 -10.55
C MET A 259 -4.00 -0.65 -12.05
N ALA A 260 -4.90 -1.18 -12.89
CA ALA A 260 -4.94 -0.88 -14.31
C ALA A 260 -5.25 0.61 -14.58
N ALA A 261 -6.19 1.18 -13.82
CA ALA A 261 -6.49 2.61 -13.90
C ALA A 261 -5.28 3.48 -13.53
N ILE A 262 -4.63 3.18 -12.40
CA ILE A 262 -3.42 3.89 -11.96
C ILE A 262 -2.30 3.78 -13.01
N LYS A 263 -2.10 2.59 -13.59
CA LYS A 263 -1.04 2.37 -14.59
C LYS A 263 -1.20 3.25 -15.84
N ARG A 264 -2.42 3.67 -16.16
CA ARG A 264 -2.74 4.56 -17.29
C ARG A 264 -2.61 6.05 -16.94
N CYS A 265 -2.41 6.38 -15.66
CA CYS A 265 -2.22 7.75 -15.21
C CYS A 265 -0.77 8.21 -15.39
N THR A 266 -0.59 9.50 -15.66
CA THR A 266 0.72 10.16 -15.72
C THR A 266 1.34 10.26 -14.33
N CYS A 267 0.50 10.50 -13.31
CA CYS A 267 0.86 10.43 -11.90
C CYS A 267 -0.34 10.06 -11.04
N SER A 268 -0.08 9.64 -9.79
CA SER A 268 -1.10 9.31 -8.80
C SER A 268 -0.95 10.23 -7.59
N ILE A 269 -2.03 10.85 -7.17
CA ILE A 269 -2.11 11.68 -5.97
C ILE A 269 -2.95 10.98 -4.91
N GLY A 270 -2.56 11.09 -3.66
CA GLY A 270 -3.35 10.58 -2.53
C GLY A 270 -2.65 10.84 -1.21
N ILE A 271 -3.28 10.42 -0.12
CA ILE A 271 -2.66 10.44 1.20
C ILE A 271 -1.84 9.15 1.41
N ASP A 272 -1.15 9.03 2.54
CA ASP A 272 -0.45 7.80 2.96
C ASP A 272 -1.40 6.59 3.03
N THR A 273 -1.57 5.91 1.90
CA THR A 273 -2.44 4.72 1.73
C THR A 273 -1.82 3.66 0.84
N GLY A 274 -2.41 2.46 0.87
CA GLY A 274 -1.97 1.35 0.03
C GLY A 274 -1.98 1.63 -1.47
N MET A 275 -2.84 2.54 -1.95
CA MET A 275 -2.91 2.89 -3.37
C MET A 275 -1.65 3.60 -3.87
N GLN A 276 -1.00 4.42 -3.03
CA GLN A 276 0.27 5.06 -3.38
C GLN A 276 1.41 4.04 -3.47
N HIS A 277 1.44 3.04 -2.59
CA HIS A 277 2.39 1.93 -2.69
C HIS A 277 2.18 1.12 -3.98
N ILE A 278 0.92 0.88 -4.36
CA ILE A 278 0.57 0.23 -5.63
C ILE A 278 1.07 1.05 -6.81
N ALA A 279 0.82 2.35 -6.83
CA ALA A 279 1.28 3.25 -7.89
C ALA A 279 2.82 3.21 -8.03
N GLY A 280 3.55 3.31 -6.91
CA GLY A 280 5.01 3.18 -6.91
C GLY A 280 5.50 1.84 -7.43
N ALA A 281 4.86 0.71 -7.04
CA ALA A 281 5.20 -0.63 -7.50
C ALA A 281 4.83 -0.87 -8.99
N LEU A 282 3.93 -0.06 -9.55
CA LEU A 282 3.62 0.00 -10.99
C LEU A 282 4.55 0.95 -11.75
N SER A 283 5.51 1.60 -11.08
CA SER A 283 6.38 2.64 -11.64
C SER A 283 5.61 3.84 -12.19
N VAL A 284 4.51 4.20 -11.52
CA VAL A 284 3.75 5.43 -11.78
C VAL A 284 4.22 6.48 -10.78
N PRO A 285 4.56 7.71 -11.20
CA PRO A 285 4.92 8.78 -10.30
C PRO A 285 3.85 9.01 -9.22
N THR A 286 4.26 9.05 -7.95
CA THR A 286 3.35 9.22 -6.82
C THR A 286 3.56 10.55 -6.14
N ILE A 287 2.48 11.25 -5.81
CA ILE A 287 2.48 12.45 -4.99
C ILE A 287 1.65 12.13 -3.74
N SER A 288 2.33 11.88 -2.64
CA SER A 288 1.69 11.39 -1.43
C SER A 288 1.71 12.45 -0.34
N ILE A 289 0.54 12.75 0.24
CA ILE A 289 0.37 13.69 1.33
C ILE A 289 0.61 12.96 2.64
N PHE A 290 1.62 13.40 3.39
CA PHE A 290 2.04 12.80 4.64
C PHE A 290 1.81 13.73 5.83
N GLY A 291 1.37 13.16 6.93
CA GLY A 291 1.15 13.86 8.19
C GLY A 291 1.91 13.21 9.35
N PRO A 292 1.25 12.35 10.14
CA PRO A 292 1.85 11.79 11.36
C PRO A 292 2.86 10.66 11.11
N THR A 293 2.95 10.15 9.88
CA THR A 293 3.83 9.05 9.48
C THR A 293 5.06 9.59 8.75
N ASN A 294 6.20 8.89 8.83
CA ASN A 294 7.43 9.31 8.19
C ASN A 294 7.57 8.66 6.80
N PRO A 295 7.51 9.44 5.70
CA PRO A 295 7.61 8.90 4.34
C PRO A 295 8.94 8.21 4.06
N LYS A 296 10.03 8.61 4.73
CA LYS A 296 11.34 7.99 4.60
C LYS A 296 11.32 6.49 4.91
N TYR A 297 10.43 6.05 5.82
CA TYR A 297 10.38 4.67 6.28
C TYR A 297 9.20 3.88 5.70
N ILE A 298 8.10 4.57 5.40
CA ILE A 298 6.85 3.92 4.98
C ILE A 298 6.21 4.55 3.74
N GLY A 299 6.88 5.43 3.02
CA GLY A 299 6.37 5.97 1.77
C GLY A 299 6.33 4.92 0.64
N ALA A 300 5.77 5.26 -0.50
CA ALA A 300 5.85 4.41 -1.68
C ALA A 300 7.31 4.22 -2.09
N PHE A 301 7.76 2.97 -2.20
CA PHE A 301 9.15 2.64 -2.51
C PHE A 301 9.39 2.65 -4.02
N SER A 302 9.68 3.82 -4.55
CA SER A 302 9.93 4.04 -5.99
C SER A 302 10.81 5.26 -6.18
N ASP A 303 11.61 5.26 -7.24
CA ASP A 303 12.49 6.38 -7.60
C ASP A 303 11.69 7.62 -8.08
N CYS A 304 10.39 7.46 -8.36
CA CYS A 304 9.46 8.53 -8.74
C CYS A 304 8.38 8.79 -7.68
N SER A 305 8.72 8.63 -6.39
CA SER A 305 7.84 8.95 -5.27
C SER A 305 8.16 10.32 -4.70
N TYR A 306 7.14 11.17 -4.61
CA TYR A 306 7.20 12.52 -4.10
C TYR A 306 6.29 12.65 -2.88
N PHE A 307 6.72 13.44 -1.89
CA PHE A 307 6.01 13.60 -0.64
C PHE A 307 5.71 15.06 -0.37
N VAL A 308 4.47 15.36 -0.01
CA VAL A 308 4.03 16.68 0.42
C VAL A 308 3.80 16.63 1.93
N GLU A 309 4.53 17.42 2.67
CA GLU A 309 4.53 17.46 4.12
C GLU A 309 4.47 18.89 4.63
N TYR A 310 4.01 19.07 5.87
CA TYR A 310 4.10 20.34 6.59
C TYR A 310 5.07 20.19 7.76
N GLU A 311 6.02 21.15 7.87
CA GLU A 311 6.97 21.16 8.98
C GLU A 311 6.28 21.53 10.28
N THR A 312 6.44 20.70 11.30
CA THR A 312 5.93 20.92 12.64
C THR A 312 6.77 20.15 13.66
N ASP A 313 6.89 20.68 14.88
CA ASP A 313 7.67 20.07 15.97
C ASP A 313 7.18 18.68 16.37
N CYS A 314 5.93 18.36 16.06
CA CYS A 314 5.31 17.07 16.40
C CYS A 314 5.23 16.08 15.22
N LYS A 315 6.08 16.25 14.18
CA LYS A 315 6.14 15.33 13.04
C LYS A 315 6.41 13.88 13.47
N TYR A 316 5.86 12.95 12.67
CA TYR A 316 6.15 11.52 12.78
C TYR A 316 5.73 10.87 14.12
N CYS A 317 4.67 11.40 14.71
CA CYS A 317 4.14 10.89 15.99
C CYS A 317 3.31 9.61 15.87
N PHE A 318 3.17 9.02 14.69
CA PHE A 318 2.32 7.83 14.46
C PHE A 318 2.66 6.69 15.43
N GLY A 319 1.66 6.17 16.12
CA GLY A 319 1.80 5.06 17.07
C GLY A 319 2.25 5.48 18.49
N THR A 320 2.48 6.75 18.73
CA THR A 320 2.82 7.29 20.07
C THR A 320 1.58 7.78 20.83
N ASN A 321 1.74 8.09 22.12
CA ASN A 321 0.68 8.73 22.92
C ASN A 321 0.27 10.09 22.34
N GLN A 322 1.22 10.85 21.80
CA GLN A 322 0.96 12.14 21.14
C GLN A 322 0.01 11.98 19.94
N TYR A 323 0.20 10.95 19.11
CA TYR A 323 -0.69 10.62 18.02
C TYR A 323 -2.11 10.31 18.51
N ILE A 324 -2.22 9.53 19.59
CA ILE A 324 -3.51 9.10 20.14
C ILE A 324 -4.31 10.29 20.69
N HIS A 325 -3.65 11.26 21.28
CA HIS A 325 -4.26 12.43 21.93
C HIS A 325 -4.18 13.72 21.08
N CYS A 326 -3.79 13.62 19.81
CA CYS A 326 -3.66 14.76 18.92
C CYS A 326 -5.03 15.40 18.65
N ASN A 327 -5.15 16.69 18.93
CA ASN A 327 -6.36 17.50 18.74
C ASN A 327 -6.25 18.58 17.66
N HIS A 328 -5.05 18.82 17.09
CA HIS A 328 -4.83 19.90 16.13
C HIS A 328 -4.48 19.44 14.71
N ARG A 329 -3.83 18.29 14.54
CA ARG A 329 -3.42 17.70 13.25
C ARG A 329 -2.75 18.66 12.27
N ARG A 330 -1.98 19.64 12.76
CA ARG A 330 -1.34 20.67 11.91
C ARG A 330 -0.48 20.09 10.79
N CYS A 331 0.13 18.91 11.00
CA CYS A 331 0.85 18.17 9.98
C CYS A 331 0.03 17.84 8.71
N LEU A 332 -1.31 17.95 8.79
CA LEU A 332 -2.22 17.73 7.64
C LEU A 332 -3.06 18.98 7.38
N THR A 333 -3.56 19.67 8.43
CA THR A 333 -4.44 20.83 8.25
C THR A 333 -3.75 22.01 7.60
N GLU A 334 -2.43 22.15 7.76
CA GLU A 334 -1.66 23.24 7.17
C GLU A 334 -1.13 22.94 5.75
N ILE A 335 -1.24 21.69 5.28
CA ILE A 335 -0.95 21.38 3.88
C ILE A 335 -2.08 21.97 3.02
N ARG A 336 -1.74 22.88 2.13
CA ARG A 336 -2.67 23.54 1.20
C ARG A 336 -2.71 22.82 -0.14
N PRO A 337 -3.86 22.80 -0.86
CA PRO A 337 -3.98 22.24 -2.20
C PRO A 337 -2.92 22.76 -3.17
N GLN A 338 -2.54 24.06 -3.07
CA GLN A 338 -1.51 24.65 -3.91
C GLN A 338 -0.14 23.94 -3.80
N GLN A 339 0.25 23.49 -2.61
CA GLN A 339 1.52 22.75 -2.44
C GLN A 339 1.50 21.41 -3.18
N VAL A 340 0.32 20.77 -3.24
CA VAL A 340 0.14 19.53 -4.01
C VAL A 340 0.19 19.81 -5.50
N ILE A 341 -0.47 20.87 -5.98
CA ILE A 341 -0.45 21.33 -7.38
C ILE A 341 0.98 21.66 -7.83
N ASP A 342 1.74 22.37 -7.02
CA ASP A 342 3.13 22.73 -7.33
C ASP A 342 3.98 21.46 -7.56
N MET A 343 3.75 20.42 -6.74
CA MET A 343 4.39 19.12 -6.93
C MET A 343 3.90 18.39 -8.18
N VAL A 344 2.60 18.48 -8.51
CA VAL A 344 2.04 17.91 -9.75
C VAL A 344 2.78 18.48 -10.95
N TYR A 345 2.93 19.81 -11.03
CA TYR A 345 3.60 20.42 -12.18
C TYR A 345 5.06 20.04 -12.27
N GLN A 346 5.79 19.93 -11.16
CA GLN A 346 7.15 19.41 -11.16
C GLN A 346 7.24 18.00 -11.74
N VAL A 347 6.26 17.14 -11.42
CA VAL A 347 6.19 15.75 -11.94
C VAL A 347 5.84 15.75 -13.42
N LEU A 348 4.86 16.56 -13.84
CA LEU A 348 4.43 16.65 -15.23
C LEU A 348 5.54 17.21 -16.14
N GLU A 349 6.28 18.20 -15.66
CA GLU A 349 7.42 18.77 -16.39
C GLU A 349 8.51 17.71 -16.64
N LYS A 350 8.83 16.90 -15.62
CA LYS A 350 9.76 15.77 -15.77
C LYS A 350 9.26 14.71 -16.75
N ALA A 351 7.95 14.57 -16.93
CA ALA A 351 7.31 13.69 -17.90
C ALA A 351 7.10 14.36 -19.27
N ASN A 352 7.72 15.54 -19.53
CA ASN A 352 7.63 16.34 -20.74
C ASN A 352 6.21 16.89 -21.07
N TYR A 353 5.35 17.02 -20.08
CA TYR A 353 4.11 17.77 -20.21
C TYR A 353 4.34 19.24 -19.82
N LYS A 354 3.99 20.17 -20.70
CA LYS A 354 4.04 21.62 -20.40
C LYS A 354 2.71 22.08 -19.77
N LYS A 355 2.79 23.04 -18.84
CA LYS A 355 1.61 23.73 -18.35
C LYS A 355 0.93 24.44 -19.53
N VAL A 356 -0.37 24.19 -19.74
CA VAL A 356 -1.18 24.82 -20.78
C VAL A 356 -1.50 26.25 -20.39
#